data_6021b84836f9c6666b2be13fa90ba8d4
#
_entry.id   6021b84836f9c6666b2be13fa90ba8d4
#
_cell.length_a   1.000
_cell.length_b   1.000
_cell.length_c   1.000
_cell.angle_alpha   90.00
_cell.angle_beta   90.00
_cell.angle_gamma   90.00
#
_symmetry.space_group_name_H-M   'P 1'
#
loop_
_entity.id
_entity.type
_entity.pdbx_description
1 polymer ?
#
loop_
_entity_poly.entity_id
_entity_poly.type
_entity_poly.pdbx_seq_one_letter_code
_entity_poly.pdbx_strand_id
1 'polypeptide(L)'
;EEGVEFLFNRQPIEIVGTSAAEGVKVVRTRLGEKGPGGRRRPEPIPGTEEVLPADAVIIAFGFRPDPPAWLTGAGVETWPDGRLRVDTAGRYPYQTTHPQIFAGGDNVRGSDLVVTAVWEGREAAKGILAYLGV
;
A
#
# COMPACT_ATOMS: atom_id res chain seq x y z
N GLU A 1 15.31 -22.95 -4.80
CA GLU A 1 15.85 -23.81 -5.82
C GLU A 1 14.76 -24.43 -6.69
N GLU A 2 13.63 -23.71 -6.81
CA GLU A 2 12.44 -24.13 -7.54
C GLU A 2 12.42 -23.58 -8.98
N GLY A 3 13.58 -23.12 -9.48
CA GLY A 3 13.71 -22.60 -10.84
C GLY A 3 13.15 -21.19 -11.05
N VAL A 4 12.90 -20.44 -9.97
CA VAL A 4 12.43 -19.06 -10.06
C VAL A 4 13.54 -18.14 -10.56
N GLU A 5 13.29 -17.41 -11.63
CA GLU A 5 14.19 -16.40 -12.17
C GLU A 5 13.81 -15.00 -11.67
N PHE A 6 14.80 -14.24 -11.20
CA PHE A 6 14.62 -12.85 -10.76
C PHE A 6 15.22 -11.88 -11.78
N LEU A 7 14.37 -11.10 -12.42
CA LEU A 7 14.78 -10.06 -13.36
C LEU A 7 14.78 -8.69 -12.67
N PHE A 8 15.94 -8.27 -12.19
CA PHE A 8 16.09 -6.96 -11.55
C PHE A 8 16.12 -5.82 -12.56
N ASN A 9 15.82 -4.60 -12.09
CA ASN A 9 15.84 -3.40 -12.92
C ASN A 9 14.94 -3.51 -14.16
N ARG A 10 13.76 -4.10 -13.99
CA ARG A 10 12.72 -4.19 -14.99
C ARG A 10 11.43 -3.60 -14.40
N GLN A 11 10.77 -2.78 -15.19
CA GLN A 11 9.44 -2.25 -14.88
C GLN A 11 8.45 -2.80 -15.90
N PRO A 12 7.43 -3.54 -15.48
CA PRO A 12 6.35 -3.94 -16.37
C PRO A 12 5.53 -2.70 -16.77
N ILE A 13 5.18 -2.63 -18.04
CA ILE A 13 4.43 -1.51 -18.62
C ILE A 13 3.15 -1.95 -19.34
N GLU A 14 3.07 -3.22 -19.74
CA GLU A 14 1.92 -3.74 -20.48
C GLU A 14 1.83 -5.25 -20.35
N ILE A 15 0.62 -5.80 -20.27
CA ILE A 15 0.38 -7.23 -20.45
C ILE A 15 -0.02 -7.42 -21.90
N VAL A 16 0.72 -8.27 -22.61
CA VAL A 16 0.53 -8.52 -24.04
C VAL A 16 -0.35 -9.75 -24.21
N GLY A 17 -1.26 -9.70 -25.18
CA GLY A 17 -2.17 -10.79 -25.55
C GLY A 17 -3.55 -10.23 -25.90
N THR A 18 -4.37 -11.03 -26.57
CA THR A 18 -5.71 -10.65 -27.03
C THR A 18 -6.83 -11.32 -26.25
N SER A 19 -6.80 -12.63 -26.15
CA SER A 19 -7.80 -13.44 -25.42
C SER A 19 -7.23 -14.08 -24.14
N ALA A 20 -5.92 -14.15 -24.04
CA ALA A 20 -5.17 -14.62 -22.88
C ALA A 20 -3.85 -13.84 -22.78
N ALA A 21 -3.18 -13.92 -21.65
CA ALA A 21 -1.83 -13.38 -21.54
C ALA A 21 -0.87 -14.20 -22.42
N GLU A 22 -0.05 -13.50 -23.19
CA GLU A 22 1.01 -14.08 -24.04
C GLU A 22 2.39 -13.60 -23.59
N GLY A 23 2.41 -12.54 -22.77
CA GLY A 23 3.63 -11.98 -22.24
C GLY A 23 3.45 -10.73 -21.43
N VAL A 24 4.57 -10.26 -20.88
CA VAL A 24 4.66 -8.97 -20.19
C VAL A 24 5.70 -8.13 -20.87
N LYS A 25 5.29 -6.97 -21.36
CA LYS A 25 6.22 -5.97 -21.88
C LYS A 25 6.85 -5.22 -20.72
N VAL A 26 8.17 -5.23 -20.66
CA VAL A 26 8.95 -4.58 -19.61
C VAL A 26 9.91 -3.57 -20.22
N VAL A 27 10.33 -2.60 -19.43
CA VAL A 27 11.37 -1.64 -19.77
C VAL A 27 12.48 -1.70 -18.72
N ARG A 28 13.73 -1.55 -19.12
CA ARG A 28 14.85 -1.45 -18.19
C ARG A 28 14.75 -0.15 -17.40
N THR A 29 15.17 -0.23 -16.13
CA THR A 29 15.21 0.93 -15.25
C THR A 29 16.61 1.18 -14.72
N ARG A 30 16.90 2.44 -14.41
CA ARG A 30 18.05 2.87 -13.62
C ARG A 30 17.56 3.57 -12.35
N LEU A 31 18.42 3.67 -11.34
CA LEU A 31 18.11 4.47 -10.17
C LEU A 31 18.27 5.95 -10.51
N GLY A 32 17.20 6.70 -10.36
CA GLY A 32 17.18 8.15 -10.50
C GLY A 32 17.80 8.87 -9.30
N GLU A 33 17.60 10.17 -9.22
CA GLU A 33 18.09 11.00 -8.14
C GLU A 33 17.37 10.70 -6.80
N LYS A 34 18.02 11.06 -5.70
CA LYS A 34 17.42 10.91 -4.37
C LYS A 34 16.28 11.91 -4.21
N GLY A 35 15.08 11.39 -3.95
CA GLY A 35 13.94 12.21 -3.54
C GLY A 35 14.06 12.76 -2.11
N PRO A 36 13.08 13.58 -1.66
CA PRO A 36 13.10 14.24 -0.34
C PRO A 36 13.29 13.30 0.85
N GLY A 37 12.87 12.02 0.73
CA GLY A 37 13.06 10.97 1.74
C GLY A 37 14.36 10.18 1.61
N GLY A 38 15.33 10.62 0.79
CA GLY A 38 16.59 9.92 0.54
C GLY A 38 16.46 8.68 -0.35
N ARG A 39 15.25 8.29 -0.73
CA ARG A 39 14.97 7.11 -1.56
C ARG A 39 15.10 7.46 -3.03
N ARG A 40 15.84 6.65 -3.77
CA ARG A 40 15.93 6.78 -5.24
C ARG A 40 14.75 6.05 -5.87
N ARG A 41 14.12 6.68 -6.86
CA ARG A 41 13.07 6.05 -7.65
C ARG A 41 13.67 5.41 -8.91
N PRO A 42 13.17 4.25 -9.34
CA PRO A 42 13.54 3.72 -10.64
C PRO A 42 13.00 4.63 -11.75
N GLU A 43 13.84 4.90 -12.73
CA GLU A 43 13.50 5.66 -13.93
C GLU A 43 13.60 4.74 -15.15
N PRO A 44 12.56 4.67 -16.00
CA PRO A 44 12.62 3.90 -17.23
C PRO A 44 13.71 4.41 -18.17
N ILE A 45 14.37 3.49 -18.89
CA ILE A 45 15.32 3.80 -19.95
C ILE A 45 14.60 3.59 -21.27
N PRO A 46 14.23 4.67 -21.99
CA PRO A 46 13.52 4.56 -23.27
C PRO A 46 14.30 3.74 -24.29
N GLY A 47 13.58 3.00 -25.13
CA GLY A 47 14.19 2.17 -26.18
C GLY A 47 14.77 0.86 -25.68
N THR A 48 14.44 0.44 -24.46
CA THR A 48 14.88 -0.84 -23.87
C THR A 48 13.71 -1.78 -23.60
N GLU A 49 12.59 -1.53 -24.23
CA GLU A 49 11.37 -2.34 -24.10
C GLU A 49 11.62 -3.72 -24.68
N GLU A 50 11.21 -4.74 -23.94
CA GLU A 50 11.25 -6.15 -24.35
C GLU A 50 9.98 -6.86 -23.89
N VAL A 51 9.57 -7.90 -24.58
CA VAL A 51 8.45 -8.76 -24.19
C VAL A 51 9.00 -10.05 -23.61
N LEU A 52 8.62 -10.32 -22.36
CA LEU A 52 8.89 -11.58 -21.66
C LEU A 52 7.68 -12.50 -21.87
N PRO A 53 7.86 -13.69 -22.45
CA PRO A 53 6.75 -14.64 -22.62
C PRO A 53 6.17 -15.06 -21.27
N ALA A 54 4.84 -15.08 -21.16
CA ALA A 54 4.14 -15.54 -19.97
C ALA A 54 2.71 -15.94 -20.31
N ASP A 55 2.28 -17.09 -19.83
CA ASP A 55 0.92 -17.60 -19.99
C ASP A 55 -0.01 -17.11 -18.87
N ALA A 56 0.56 -16.64 -17.77
CA ALA A 56 -0.14 -16.06 -16.63
C ALA A 56 0.67 -14.94 -16.00
N VAL A 57 0.00 -13.91 -15.49
CA VAL A 57 0.63 -12.75 -14.86
C VAL A 57 -0.05 -12.47 -13.52
N ILE A 58 0.73 -12.38 -12.46
CA ILE A 58 0.27 -12.01 -11.12
C ILE A 58 0.79 -10.62 -10.79
N ILE A 59 -0.13 -9.68 -10.58
CA ILE A 59 0.22 -8.32 -10.13
C ILE A 59 0.38 -8.34 -8.61
N ALA A 60 1.59 -8.08 -8.14
CA ALA A 60 1.95 -8.10 -6.71
C ALA A 60 2.66 -6.81 -6.27
N PHE A 61 2.20 -5.64 -6.75
CA PHE A 61 2.84 -4.34 -6.46
C PHE A 61 2.52 -3.77 -5.07
N GLY A 62 1.82 -4.53 -4.24
CA GLY A 62 1.31 -4.08 -2.95
C GLY A 62 -0.04 -3.37 -3.07
N PHE A 63 -0.44 -2.75 -1.97
CA PHE A 63 -1.74 -2.10 -1.85
C PHE A 63 -1.59 -0.61 -1.53
N ARG A 64 -2.61 0.16 -1.89
CA ARG A 64 -2.80 1.52 -1.40
C ARG A 64 -4.07 1.54 -0.54
N PRO A 65 -4.10 2.30 0.54
CA PRO A 65 -5.33 2.53 1.28
C PRO A 65 -6.41 3.12 0.36
N ASP A 66 -7.59 2.52 0.40
CA ASP A 66 -8.78 2.98 -0.34
C ASP A 66 -9.97 3.00 0.62
N PRO A 67 -10.07 4.06 1.46
CA PRO A 67 -11.13 4.14 2.45
C PRO A 67 -12.49 4.26 1.76
N PRO A 68 -13.49 3.47 2.20
CA PRO A 68 -14.81 3.52 1.59
C PRO A 68 -15.47 4.89 1.80
N ALA A 69 -16.27 5.32 0.82
CA ALA A 69 -16.88 6.66 0.79
C ALA A 69 -17.72 7.00 2.03
N TRP A 70 -18.29 6.02 2.71
CA TRP A 70 -19.06 6.25 3.93
C TRP A 70 -18.20 6.78 5.08
N LEU A 71 -16.89 6.45 5.15
CA LEU A 71 -15.97 7.01 6.16
C LEU A 71 -15.79 8.51 5.97
N THR A 72 -15.54 8.94 4.74
CA THR A 72 -15.43 10.38 4.42
C THR A 72 -16.76 11.08 4.59
N GLY A 73 -17.87 10.43 4.24
CA GLY A 73 -19.23 10.92 4.49
C GLY A 73 -19.57 11.08 5.98
N ALA A 74 -18.95 10.27 6.85
CA ALA A 74 -19.03 10.39 8.30
C ALA A 74 -18.07 11.45 8.88
N GLY A 75 -17.28 12.13 8.06
CA GLY A 75 -16.33 13.16 8.51
C GLY A 75 -15.00 12.58 9.00
N VAL A 76 -14.67 11.34 8.66
CA VAL A 76 -13.34 10.79 8.94
C VAL A 76 -12.35 11.38 7.94
N GLU A 77 -11.33 12.06 8.44
CA GLU A 77 -10.27 12.63 7.63
C GLU A 77 -9.23 11.58 7.22
N THR A 78 -8.66 11.81 6.05
CA THR A 78 -7.57 11.00 5.52
C THR A 78 -6.34 11.84 5.21
N TRP A 79 -5.18 11.18 5.12
CA TRP A 79 -4.00 11.75 4.51
C TRP A 79 -4.12 11.75 2.98
N PRO A 80 -3.31 12.54 2.24
CA PRO A 80 -3.35 12.56 0.78
C PRO A 80 -3.10 11.20 0.09
N ASP A 81 -2.52 10.25 0.81
CA ASP A 81 -2.25 8.89 0.34
C ASP A 81 -3.37 7.89 0.67
N GLY A 82 -4.50 8.37 1.22
CA GLY A 82 -5.68 7.57 1.56
C GLY A 82 -5.65 6.94 2.96
N ARG A 83 -4.58 7.07 3.72
CA ARG A 83 -4.52 6.57 5.10
C ARG A 83 -5.44 7.36 6.01
N LEU A 84 -6.11 6.67 6.93
CA LEU A 84 -6.99 7.31 7.92
C LEU A 84 -6.16 8.08 8.95
N ARG A 85 -6.66 9.25 9.34
CA ARG A 85 -6.06 10.04 10.43
C ARG A 85 -6.61 9.56 11.76
N VAL A 86 -5.70 9.19 12.66
CA VAL A 86 -6.02 8.80 14.04
C VAL A 86 -5.10 9.52 15.01
N ASP A 87 -5.57 9.68 16.23
CA ASP A 87 -4.74 10.11 17.35
C ASP A 87 -4.23 8.87 18.12
N THR A 88 -2.93 8.63 18.07
CA THR A 88 -2.31 7.48 18.75
C THR A 88 -1.87 7.77 20.18
N ALA A 89 -1.81 9.05 20.58
CA ALA A 89 -1.31 9.48 21.88
C ALA A 89 -2.35 10.25 22.72
N GLY A 90 -3.54 10.46 22.18
CA GLY A 90 -4.61 11.19 22.85
C GLY A 90 -5.32 10.39 23.93
N ARG A 91 -6.41 10.97 24.43
CA ARG A 91 -7.22 10.36 25.48
C ARG A 91 -7.78 8.98 25.09
N TYR A 92 -8.11 8.81 23.83
CA TYR A 92 -8.64 7.58 23.27
C TYR A 92 -7.74 7.11 22.10
N PRO A 93 -6.71 6.33 22.35
CA PRO A 93 -5.78 5.90 21.31
C PRO A 93 -6.48 5.27 20.11
N TYR A 94 -5.99 5.61 18.91
CA TYR A 94 -6.51 5.14 17.63
C TYR A 94 -7.93 5.63 17.27
N GLN A 95 -8.47 6.63 17.99
CA GLN A 95 -9.68 7.33 17.59
C GLN A 95 -9.40 8.13 16.31
N THR A 96 -10.31 8.07 15.35
CA THR A 96 -10.27 8.92 14.15
C THR A 96 -10.76 10.33 14.46
N THR A 97 -10.90 11.18 13.45
CA THR A 97 -11.55 12.49 13.58
C THR A 97 -13.06 12.40 13.89
N HIS A 98 -13.67 11.22 13.68
CA HIS A 98 -15.02 10.92 14.14
C HIS A 98 -14.98 10.22 15.50
N PRO A 99 -15.71 10.71 16.53
CA PRO A 99 -15.56 10.27 17.92
C PRO A 99 -15.94 8.80 18.18
N GLN A 100 -16.74 8.18 17.35
CA GLN A 100 -17.19 6.79 17.49
C GLN A 100 -16.46 5.81 16.55
N ILE A 101 -15.49 6.28 15.78
CA ILE A 101 -14.76 5.46 14.81
C ILE A 101 -13.29 5.37 15.22
N PHE A 102 -12.79 4.15 15.29
CA PHE A 102 -11.41 3.83 15.60
C PHE A 102 -10.80 3.05 14.45
N ALA A 103 -9.50 3.22 14.22
CA ALA A 103 -8.81 2.54 13.14
C ALA A 103 -7.36 2.22 13.51
N GLY A 104 -6.83 1.12 12.98
CA GLY A 104 -5.44 0.70 13.16
C GLY A 104 -4.98 -0.18 12.01
N GLY A 105 -3.72 -0.56 11.99
CA GLY A 105 -3.10 -1.38 10.97
C GLY A 105 -2.83 -0.62 9.67
N ASP A 106 -2.85 -1.32 8.55
CA ASP A 106 -2.47 -0.79 7.24
C ASP A 106 -3.31 0.41 6.79
N ASN A 107 -4.56 0.52 7.24
CA ASN A 107 -5.41 1.67 6.95
C ASN A 107 -4.90 2.99 7.57
N VAL A 108 -4.10 2.90 8.62
CA VAL A 108 -3.55 4.04 9.35
C VAL A 108 -2.08 4.24 9.02
N ARG A 109 -1.32 3.16 9.03
CA ARG A 109 0.14 3.18 8.88
C ARG A 109 0.61 3.08 7.42
N GLY A 110 -0.18 2.48 6.55
CA GLY A 110 0.23 1.94 5.26
C GLY A 110 0.68 0.48 5.41
N SER A 111 1.06 -0.15 4.30
CA SER A 111 1.48 -1.56 4.32
C SER A 111 2.66 -1.79 5.26
N ASP A 112 2.47 -2.68 6.25
CA ASP A 112 3.45 -3.02 7.28
C ASP A 112 3.29 -4.49 7.69
N LEU A 113 3.95 -4.92 8.75
CA LEU A 113 3.90 -6.28 9.26
C LEU A 113 2.55 -6.59 9.92
N VAL A 114 2.08 -7.82 9.73
CA VAL A 114 0.86 -8.33 10.38
C VAL A 114 0.91 -8.16 11.91
N VAL A 115 2.08 -8.38 12.52
CA VAL A 115 2.25 -8.21 13.97
C VAL A 115 1.99 -6.78 14.42
N THR A 116 2.37 -5.78 13.60
CA THR A 116 2.10 -4.37 13.85
C THR A 116 0.61 -4.09 13.78
N ALA A 117 -0.07 -4.60 12.73
CA ALA A 117 -1.51 -4.43 12.56
C ALA A 117 -2.30 -5.05 13.73
N VAL A 118 -1.92 -6.23 14.18
CA VAL A 118 -2.53 -6.90 15.36
C VAL A 118 -2.32 -6.06 16.64
N TRP A 119 -1.11 -5.54 16.83
CA TRP A 119 -0.81 -4.69 17.98
C TRP A 119 -1.66 -3.41 17.97
N GLU A 120 -1.72 -2.71 16.85
CA GLU A 120 -2.54 -1.50 16.71
C GLU A 120 -4.04 -1.77 16.92
N GLY A 121 -4.55 -2.90 16.44
CA GLY A 121 -5.93 -3.32 16.72
C GLY A 121 -6.20 -3.51 18.22
N ARG A 122 -5.25 -4.07 18.95
CA ARG A 122 -5.35 -4.21 20.42
C ARG A 122 -5.30 -2.86 21.13
N GLU A 123 -4.45 -1.96 20.69
CA GLU A 123 -4.38 -0.60 21.25
C GLU A 123 -5.65 0.20 20.93
N ALA A 124 -6.20 0.06 19.72
CA ALA A 124 -7.49 0.65 19.36
C ALA A 124 -8.63 0.12 20.25
N ALA A 125 -8.63 -1.18 20.58
CA ALA A 125 -9.59 -1.75 21.52
C ALA A 125 -9.51 -1.11 22.91
N LYS A 126 -8.33 -0.81 23.42
CA LYS A 126 -8.16 -0.05 24.68
C LYS A 126 -8.74 1.36 24.57
N GLY A 127 -8.52 2.02 23.43
CA GLY A 127 -9.11 3.31 23.13
C GLY A 127 -10.64 3.27 23.16
N ILE A 128 -11.24 2.23 22.59
CA ILE A 128 -12.70 2.00 22.60
C ILE A 128 -13.19 1.78 24.03
N LEU A 129 -12.55 0.92 24.83
CA LEU A 129 -12.91 0.67 26.22
C LEU A 129 -12.88 1.97 27.05
N ALA A 130 -11.81 2.74 26.89
CA ALA A 130 -11.68 4.03 27.56
C ALA A 130 -12.75 5.04 27.11
N TYR A 131 -13.14 5.04 25.84
CA TYR A 131 -14.21 5.86 25.32
C TYR A 131 -15.58 5.48 25.89
N LEU A 132 -15.82 4.18 26.05
CA LEU A 132 -17.08 3.66 26.63
C LEU A 132 -17.11 3.76 28.16
N GLY A 133 -15.98 4.03 28.81
CA GLY A 133 -15.91 4.15 30.28
C GLY A 133 -15.94 2.79 31.00
N VAL A 134 -15.47 1.72 30.33
CA VAL A 134 -15.43 0.36 30.89
C VAL A 134 -13.99 -0.19 30.87
#